data_fb3f56bd26bdcc1584b8c61760f1fc56
#
_entry.id   fb3f56bd26bdcc1584b8c61760f1fc56
#
_cell.length_a   1.000
_cell.length_b   1.000
_cell.length_c   1.000
_cell.angle_alpha   90.00
_cell.angle_beta   90.00
_cell.angle_gamma   90.00
#
_symmetry.space_group_name_H-M   'P 1'
#
loop_
_entity.id
_entity.type
_entity.pdbx_description
1 polymer ?
#
loop_
_entity_poly.entity_id
_entity_poly.type
_entity_poly.pdbx_seq_one_letter_code
_entity_poly.pdbx_strand_id
1 'polypeptide(L)'
;LEARPARMQVHESSRGRDGIVSTIDKGDSPMKRLLGCVLPVLLTTLALAGCGSGGKTKGGGGGEANLKLPSLNEQVGNVSGTTLLWIGLVICLFGLGFGLVTYSKLQKLPVHKAMHEVSELIYETCKTYLRQQAKFLMLLWAFIAAVIVVYFLFLEHMGAKVLIILLFSLVGMAGSFGVAWYGIRVNTFANSRTAHASLRGSPWETFDIPMRSGMSIGMVLISVELTLMLFIMLVLPGDLAGPCFIGFAIGESLGAACLRIAGGIFTKIADVGADLMKIAFHIKEDDARNPGVIADCTGDNAGDSVGPSADGFETYGVTGVALITFVLGAVPDQTEQVQLLVWIFV
;
A
#
# COMPACT_ATOMS: atom_id res chain seq x y z
N LEU A 1 -20.81 -1.51 50.60
CA LEU A 1 -19.39 -1.15 50.82
C LEU A 1 -18.95 -0.40 49.56
N GLU A 2 -19.13 0.94 49.65
CA GLU A 2 -18.72 1.90 48.61
C GLU A 2 -17.21 2.12 48.73
N ALA A 3 -16.48 1.79 47.66
CA ALA A 3 -15.06 2.15 47.53
C ALA A 3 -14.96 3.53 46.87
N ARG A 4 -14.56 4.53 47.60
CA ARG A 4 -14.20 5.89 47.12
C ARG A 4 -12.92 5.78 46.25
N PRO A 5 -12.80 6.56 45.17
CA PRO A 5 -11.58 6.59 44.38
C PRO A 5 -10.47 7.30 45.17
N ALA A 6 -9.32 6.65 45.29
CA ALA A 6 -8.12 7.19 45.91
C ALA A 6 -7.57 8.36 45.07
N ARG A 7 -7.55 9.58 45.62
CA ARG A 7 -6.80 10.71 45.08
C ARG A 7 -5.31 10.41 45.16
N MET A 8 -4.66 10.28 44.05
CA MET A 8 -3.21 10.18 43.91
C MET A 8 -2.58 11.52 44.32
N GLN A 9 -1.99 11.59 45.52
CA GLN A 9 -1.13 12.71 45.93
C GLN A 9 0.22 12.50 45.24
N VAL A 10 0.52 13.35 44.26
CA VAL A 10 1.84 13.47 43.67
C VAL A 10 2.74 14.21 44.69
N HIS A 11 3.65 13.48 45.28
CA HIS A 11 4.71 14.06 46.15
C HIS A 11 5.73 14.70 45.19
N GLU A 12 5.70 16.02 45.06
CA GLU A 12 6.74 16.80 44.38
C GLU A 12 8.03 16.74 45.22
N SER A 13 8.95 15.89 44.76
CA SER A 13 10.35 15.97 45.18
C SER A 13 11.07 16.95 44.25
N SER A 14 11.06 18.22 44.66
CA SER A 14 11.84 19.28 44.04
C SER A 14 13.30 19.16 44.42
N ARG A 15 14.12 18.45 43.65
CA ARG A 15 15.58 18.69 43.53
C ARG A 15 16.14 17.83 42.38
N GLY A 16 16.55 18.50 41.30
CA GLY A 16 17.40 17.89 40.27
C GLY A 16 16.84 17.87 38.84
N ARG A 17 16.18 18.94 38.39
CA ARG A 17 15.68 19.02 37.02
C ARG A 17 16.15 20.24 36.20
N ASP A 18 17.21 20.90 36.60
CA ASP A 18 17.69 22.12 35.92
C ASP A 18 18.92 21.91 35.04
N GLY A 19 19.09 20.71 34.44
CA GLY A 19 20.29 20.39 33.68
C GLY A 19 20.15 19.85 32.25
N ILE A 20 18.95 19.53 31.74
CA ILE A 20 18.87 18.84 30.45
C ILE A 20 17.86 19.46 29.42
N VAL A 21 17.17 20.55 29.76
CA VAL A 21 16.15 21.12 28.87
C VAL A 21 16.51 22.53 28.37
N SER A 22 17.76 22.82 28.05
CA SER A 22 18.12 24.13 27.51
C SER A 22 18.93 24.14 26.21
N THR A 23 18.70 23.22 25.31
CA THR A 23 19.22 23.32 23.91
C THR A 23 18.28 22.71 22.91
N ILE A 24 17.01 23.10 22.92
CA ILE A 24 16.20 22.99 21.70
C ILE A 24 16.32 24.33 21.00
N ASP A 25 17.27 24.34 20.05
CA ASP A 25 17.53 25.43 19.13
C ASP A 25 16.24 25.83 18.39
N LYS A 26 15.80 27.07 18.63
CA LYS A 26 14.66 27.72 17.97
C LYS A 26 15.06 28.14 16.55
N GLY A 27 15.22 27.23 15.64
CA GLY A 27 15.58 27.68 14.30
C GLY A 27 15.73 26.64 13.24
N ASP A 28 14.75 25.86 12.92
CA ASP A 28 14.47 25.34 11.57
C ASP A 28 13.42 24.26 11.68
N SER A 29 12.27 24.52 11.07
CA SER A 29 11.21 23.51 11.03
C SER A 29 11.75 22.25 10.31
N PRO A 30 11.43 21.04 10.78
CA PRO A 30 11.86 19.77 10.14
C PRO A 30 11.61 19.75 8.64
N MET A 31 10.60 20.49 8.20
CA MET A 31 10.21 20.66 6.80
C MET A 31 11.25 21.44 5.99
N LYS A 32 11.92 22.46 6.57
CA LYS A 32 12.99 23.19 5.88
C LYS A 32 14.26 22.36 5.72
N ARG A 33 14.57 21.51 6.71
CA ARG A 33 15.69 20.55 6.60
C ARG A 33 15.42 19.46 5.57
N LEU A 34 14.19 18.94 5.52
CA LEU A 34 13.76 17.98 4.50
C LEU A 34 13.82 18.60 3.10
N LEU A 35 13.31 19.82 2.93
CA LEU A 35 13.37 20.55 1.66
C LEU A 35 14.81 20.84 1.22
N GLY A 36 15.70 21.16 2.18
CA GLY A 36 17.12 21.38 1.94
C GLY A 36 17.91 20.14 1.53
N CYS A 37 17.44 18.94 1.91
CA CYS A 37 18.05 17.67 1.50
C CYS A 37 17.45 17.12 0.18
N VAL A 38 16.15 17.27 -0.02
CA VAL A 38 15.44 16.73 -1.18
C VAL A 38 15.68 17.56 -2.44
N LEU A 39 15.75 18.89 -2.31
CA LEU A 39 15.94 19.78 -3.46
C LEU A 39 17.29 19.59 -4.19
N PRO A 40 18.44 19.43 -3.51
CA PRO A 40 19.71 19.13 -4.19
C PRO A 40 19.73 17.75 -4.84
N VAL A 41 19.09 16.74 -4.23
CA VAL A 41 18.98 15.39 -4.81
C VAL A 41 18.11 15.43 -6.07
N LEU A 42 17.01 16.19 -6.06
CA LEU A 42 16.16 16.39 -7.23
C LEU A 42 16.89 17.14 -8.35
N LEU A 43 17.67 18.16 -8.01
CA LEU A 43 18.47 18.92 -8.96
C LEU A 43 19.63 18.11 -9.54
N THR A 44 20.27 17.24 -8.74
CA THR A 44 21.34 16.38 -9.21
C THR A 44 20.83 15.25 -10.09
N THR A 45 19.65 14.68 -9.81
CA THR A 45 19.01 13.70 -10.70
C THR A 45 18.55 14.32 -12.01
N LEU A 46 18.04 15.56 -11.99
CA LEU A 46 17.74 16.31 -13.21
C LEU A 46 18.97 16.64 -14.05
N ALA A 47 20.09 17.00 -13.40
CA ALA A 47 21.36 17.30 -14.08
C ALA A 47 22.03 16.04 -14.66
N LEU A 48 21.90 14.88 -14.00
CA LEU A 48 22.38 13.59 -14.50
C LEU A 48 21.52 13.07 -15.68
N ALA A 49 20.22 13.32 -15.68
CA ALA A 49 19.34 12.98 -16.79
C ALA A 49 19.63 13.82 -18.06
N GLY A 50 20.16 15.05 -17.89
CA GLY A 50 20.55 15.93 -18.99
C GLY A 50 21.93 15.61 -19.62
N CYS A 51 22.75 14.74 -19.03
CA CYS A 51 24.10 14.43 -19.51
C CYS A 51 24.22 13.09 -20.28
N GLY A 52 23.12 12.50 -20.70
CA GLY A 52 23.04 11.34 -21.59
C GLY A 52 23.27 11.74 -23.04
N SER A 53 24.55 11.95 -23.40
CA SER A 53 25.03 12.23 -24.75
C SER A 53 24.68 11.11 -25.73
N GLY A 54 24.15 11.52 -26.88
CA GLY A 54 23.75 10.73 -28.03
C GLY A 54 24.69 9.63 -28.49
N GLY A 55 24.26 8.42 -28.28
CA GLY A 55 24.68 7.25 -29.03
C GLY A 55 23.48 6.71 -29.77
N LYS A 56 23.36 6.96 -31.06
CA LYS A 56 22.39 6.32 -31.95
C LYS A 56 22.73 4.83 -32.08
N THR A 57 22.30 4.02 -31.16
CA THR A 57 22.18 2.58 -31.38
C THR A 57 20.80 2.34 -32.03
N LYS A 58 20.82 1.95 -33.30
CA LYS A 58 19.69 1.34 -33.99
C LYS A 58 19.43 -0.05 -33.34
N GLY A 59 18.63 -0.08 -32.34
CA GLY A 59 18.06 -1.24 -31.70
C GLY A 59 16.85 -0.72 -30.96
N GLY A 60 15.66 -1.26 -31.19
CA GLY A 60 14.37 -0.76 -30.75
C GLY A 60 14.27 -0.51 -29.23
N GLY A 61 14.81 0.59 -28.78
CA GLY A 61 14.77 1.07 -27.42
C GLY A 61 13.71 2.15 -27.26
N GLY A 62 12.45 1.78 -27.45
CA GLY A 62 11.37 2.58 -26.92
C GLY A 62 11.27 2.28 -25.44
N GLY A 63 11.52 3.27 -24.55
CA GLY A 63 11.23 3.09 -23.13
C GLY A 63 9.76 2.70 -22.91
N GLU A 64 9.41 2.25 -21.71
CA GLU A 64 8.06 1.79 -21.32
C GLU A 64 6.93 2.72 -21.77
N ALA A 65 7.24 4.03 -21.90
CA ALA A 65 6.32 5.07 -22.36
C ALA A 65 5.88 4.92 -23.83
N ASN A 66 6.69 4.28 -24.67
CA ASN A 66 6.42 4.06 -26.09
C ASN A 66 5.95 2.62 -26.39
N LEU A 67 5.65 1.88 -25.37
CA LEU A 67 5.17 0.51 -25.44
C LEU A 67 3.84 0.45 -26.20
N LYS A 68 3.80 -0.37 -27.24
CA LYS A 68 2.59 -0.62 -28.02
C LYS A 68 2.20 -2.07 -27.87
N LEU A 69 1.02 -2.32 -27.35
CA LEU A 69 0.49 -3.66 -27.29
C LEU A 69 0.20 -4.20 -28.70
N PRO A 70 0.54 -5.46 -28.98
CA PRO A 70 0.13 -6.12 -30.21
C PRO A 70 -1.39 -6.32 -30.25
N SER A 71 -1.93 -6.70 -31.39
CA SER A 71 -3.34 -7.06 -31.52
C SER A 71 -3.61 -8.33 -30.69
N LEU A 72 -4.33 -8.22 -29.58
CA LEU A 72 -4.67 -9.33 -28.69
C LEU A 72 -5.62 -10.36 -29.32
N ASN A 73 -6.07 -10.15 -30.57
CA ASN A 73 -6.95 -11.06 -31.30
C ASN A 73 -6.24 -12.27 -31.91
N GLU A 74 -4.90 -12.33 -31.81
CA GLU A 74 -4.12 -13.48 -32.24
C GLU A 74 -4.56 -14.76 -31.51
N GLN A 75 -4.49 -15.89 -32.22
CA GLN A 75 -4.91 -17.18 -31.65
C GLN A 75 -3.83 -17.77 -30.76
N VAL A 76 -4.18 -18.05 -29.52
CA VAL A 76 -3.38 -18.83 -28.56
C VAL A 76 -3.95 -20.25 -28.53
N GLY A 77 -3.39 -21.14 -29.32
CA GLY A 77 -3.98 -22.46 -29.59
C GLY A 77 -5.28 -22.36 -30.40
N ASN A 78 -6.40 -22.77 -29.80
CA ASN A 78 -7.73 -22.75 -30.47
C ASN A 78 -8.61 -21.57 -29.97
N VAL A 79 -8.10 -20.67 -29.18
CA VAL A 79 -8.86 -19.57 -28.55
C VAL A 79 -8.14 -18.25 -28.79
N SER A 80 -8.87 -17.16 -29.03
CA SER A 80 -8.23 -15.85 -29.16
C SER A 80 -7.68 -15.38 -27.83
N GLY A 81 -6.54 -14.69 -27.85
CA GLY A 81 -5.92 -14.12 -26.65
C GLY A 81 -6.88 -13.20 -25.88
N THR A 82 -7.66 -12.39 -26.59
CA THR A 82 -8.70 -11.54 -26.01
C THR A 82 -9.73 -12.34 -25.19
N THR A 83 -10.18 -13.50 -25.72
CA THR A 83 -11.15 -14.35 -25.00
C THR A 83 -10.53 -14.91 -23.71
N LEU A 84 -9.27 -15.34 -23.74
CA LEU A 84 -8.57 -15.85 -22.55
C LEU A 84 -8.42 -14.76 -21.48
N LEU A 85 -8.09 -13.53 -21.87
CA LEU A 85 -7.99 -12.40 -20.94
C LEU A 85 -9.37 -12.02 -20.33
N TRP A 86 -10.46 -12.11 -21.11
CA TRP A 86 -11.82 -11.96 -20.56
C TRP A 86 -12.17 -13.06 -19.56
N ILE A 87 -11.76 -14.30 -19.81
CA ILE A 87 -11.91 -15.40 -18.84
C ILE A 87 -11.10 -15.08 -17.57
N GLY A 88 -9.86 -14.58 -17.71
CA GLY A 88 -9.04 -14.11 -16.59
C GLY A 88 -9.76 -13.05 -15.75
N LEU A 89 -10.41 -12.07 -16.40
CA LEU A 89 -11.20 -11.05 -15.71
C LEU A 89 -12.38 -11.65 -14.92
N VAL A 90 -13.07 -12.63 -15.48
CA VAL A 90 -14.15 -13.36 -14.78
C VAL A 90 -13.60 -14.09 -13.55
N ILE A 91 -12.43 -14.73 -13.66
CA ILE A 91 -11.77 -15.40 -12.52
C ILE A 91 -11.43 -14.37 -11.42
N CYS A 92 -10.94 -13.19 -11.78
CA CYS A 92 -10.69 -12.10 -10.83
C CYS A 92 -11.97 -11.68 -10.10
N LEU A 93 -13.10 -11.58 -10.79
CA LEU A 93 -14.38 -11.29 -10.16
C LEU A 93 -14.81 -12.38 -9.16
N PHE A 94 -14.55 -13.65 -9.44
CA PHE A 94 -14.76 -14.74 -8.47
C PHE A 94 -13.81 -14.60 -7.27
N GLY A 95 -12.56 -14.21 -7.48
CA GLY A 95 -11.60 -13.93 -6.39
C GLY A 95 -12.06 -12.79 -5.48
N LEU A 96 -12.55 -11.68 -6.04
CA LEU A 96 -13.19 -10.60 -5.29
C LEU A 96 -14.41 -11.10 -4.52
N GLY A 97 -15.27 -11.88 -5.18
CA GLY A 97 -16.44 -12.50 -4.54
C GLY A 97 -16.06 -13.39 -3.37
N PHE A 98 -15.04 -14.21 -3.51
CA PHE A 98 -14.50 -15.03 -2.41
C PHE A 98 -14.04 -14.18 -1.22
N GLY A 99 -13.28 -13.10 -1.47
CA GLY A 99 -12.83 -12.18 -0.44
C GLY A 99 -14.00 -11.56 0.33
N LEU A 100 -15.00 -11.02 -0.38
CA LEU A 100 -16.18 -10.41 0.21
C LEU A 100 -17.06 -11.41 0.99
N VAL A 101 -17.21 -12.63 0.49
CA VAL A 101 -17.94 -13.71 1.19
C VAL A 101 -17.22 -14.09 2.48
N THR A 102 -15.90 -14.22 2.43
CA THR A 102 -15.07 -14.53 3.61
C THR A 102 -15.14 -13.40 4.64
N TYR A 103 -15.03 -12.14 4.21
CA TYR A 103 -15.26 -10.97 5.05
C TYR A 103 -16.63 -11.04 5.77
N SER A 104 -17.70 -11.31 5.02
CA SER A 104 -19.05 -11.40 5.58
C SER A 104 -19.21 -12.57 6.57
N LYS A 105 -18.53 -13.69 6.33
CA LYS A 105 -18.49 -14.84 7.26
C LYS A 105 -17.75 -14.48 8.54
N LEU A 106 -16.58 -13.86 8.44
CA LEU A 106 -15.78 -13.42 9.60
C LEU A 106 -16.54 -12.41 10.45
N GLN A 107 -17.25 -11.47 9.83
CA GLN A 107 -18.04 -10.46 10.53
C GLN A 107 -19.13 -11.08 11.41
N LYS A 108 -19.74 -12.19 10.97
CA LYS A 108 -20.83 -12.87 11.64
C LYS A 108 -20.39 -13.81 12.79
N LEU A 109 -19.07 -14.03 12.94
CA LEU A 109 -18.57 -14.86 14.01
C LEU A 109 -18.88 -14.24 15.38
N PRO A 110 -19.15 -15.08 16.41
CA PRO A 110 -19.43 -14.61 17.75
C PRO A 110 -18.22 -13.91 18.36
N VAL A 111 -18.47 -12.86 19.12
CA VAL A 111 -17.44 -12.07 19.80
C VAL A 111 -18.01 -11.56 21.12
N HIS A 112 -17.19 -11.48 22.17
CA HIS A 112 -17.58 -10.87 23.42
C HIS A 112 -17.71 -9.35 23.28
N LYS A 113 -18.75 -8.75 23.91
CA LYS A 113 -19.06 -7.33 23.77
C LYS A 113 -17.86 -6.41 24.04
N ALA A 114 -17.13 -6.65 25.12
CA ALA A 114 -15.94 -5.85 25.47
C ALA A 114 -14.84 -5.96 24.41
N MET A 115 -14.59 -7.15 23.85
CA MET A 115 -13.61 -7.34 22.76
C MET A 115 -14.03 -6.64 21.49
N HIS A 116 -15.33 -6.63 21.20
CA HIS A 116 -15.87 -5.92 20.05
C HIS A 116 -15.70 -4.40 20.19
N GLU A 117 -16.02 -3.83 21.36
CA GLU A 117 -15.86 -2.40 21.63
C GLU A 117 -14.41 -1.94 21.47
N VAL A 118 -13.45 -2.70 22.01
CA VAL A 118 -12.01 -2.40 21.85
C VAL A 118 -11.58 -2.53 20.38
N SER A 119 -12.03 -3.57 19.69
CA SER A 119 -11.74 -3.77 18.26
C SER A 119 -12.27 -2.63 17.39
N GLU A 120 -13.47 -2.12 17.66
CA GLU A 120 -14.00 -0.96 16.93
C GLU A 120 -13.24 0.33 17.28
N LEU A 121 -12.79 0.50 18.52
CA LEU A 121 -11.93 1.62 18.91
C LEU A 121 -10.60 1.59 18.14
N ILE A 122 -9.95 0.42 18.07
CA ILE A 122 -8.72 0.23 17.28
C ILE A 122 -8.99 0.54 15.80
N TYR A 123 -10.11 0.09 15.24
CA TYR A 123 -10.45 0.40 13.85
C TYR A 123 -10.66 1.91 13.62
N GLU A 124 -11.31 2.63 14.52
CA GLU A 124 -11.50 4.08 14.38
C GLU A 124 -10.15 4.84 14.45
N THR A 125 -9.21 4.39 15.29
CA THR A 125 -7.85 4.96 15.32
C THR A 125 -7.07 4.64 14.05
N CYS A 126 -7.12 3.41 13.54
CA CYS A 126 -6.55 3.01 12.25
C CYS A 126 -7.14 3.84 11.09
N LYS A 127 -8.44 4.07 11.10
CA LYS A 127 -9.11 4.90 10.09
C LYS A 127 -8.65 6.36 10.13
N THR A 128 -8.39 6.88 11.31
CA THR A 128 -7.83 8.23 11.49
C THR A 128 -6.40 8.30 10.97
N TYR A 129 -5.58 7.28 11.28
CA TYR A 129 -4.24 7.12 10.72
C TYR A 129 -4.27 7.09 9.18
N LEU A 130 -5.11 6.25 8.58
CA LEU A 130 -5.23 6.15 7.11
C LEU A 130 -5.66 7.48 6.46
N ARG A 131 -6.60 8.22 7.09
CA ARG A 131 -6.99 9.54 6.59
C ARG A 131 -5.84 10.55 6.60
N GLN A 132 -5.00 10.49 7.62
CA GLN A 132 -3.83 11.36 7.70
C GLN A 132 -2.77 10.96 6.66
N GLN A 133 -2.58 9.65 6.47
CA GLN A 133 -1.71 9.12 5.42
C GLN A 133 -2.21 9.51 4.02
N ALA A 134 -3.51 9.45 3.76
CA ALA A 134 -4.07 9.88 2.48
C ALA A 134 -3.74 11.33 2.16
N LYS A 135 -3.81 12.24 3.14
CA LYS A 135 -3.43 13.65 2.94
C LYS A 135 -1.94 13.81 2.61
N PHE A 136 -1.09 13.09 3.32
CA PHE A 136 0.35 13.09 3.07
C PHE A 136 0.68 12.50 1.70
N LEU A 137 0.03 11.40 1.34
CA LEU A 137 0.17 10.75 0.05
C LEU A 137 -0.25 11.65 -1.10
N MET A 138 -1.35 12.39 -0.97
CA MET A 138 -1.78 13.39 -1.97
C MET A 138 -0.78 14.54 -2.11
N LEU A 139 -0.15 14.97 -1.02
CA LEU A 139 0.91 15.97 -1.07
C LEU A 139 2.13 15.46 -1.85
N LEU A 140 2.59 14.24 -1.54
CA LEU A 140 3.69 13.61 -2.28
C LEU A 140 3.33 13.38 -3.75
N TRP A 141 2.12 12.93 -4.02
CA TRP A 141 1.65 12.77 -5.39
C TRP A 141 1.70 14.10 -6.17
N ALA A 142 1.37 15.22 -5.56
CA ALA A 142 1.46 16.53 -6.23
C ALA A 142 2.91 16.85 -6.65
N PHE A 143 3.92 16.51 -5.83
CA PHE A 143 5.32 16.64 -6.21
C PHE A 143 5.70 15.71 -7.37
N ILE A 144 5.31 14.44 -7.29
CA ILE A 144 5.56 13.46 -8.34
C ILE A 144 4.83 13.85 -9.64
N ALA A 145 3.60 14.35 -9.54
CA ALA A 145 2.84 14.86 -10.68
C ALA A 145 3.57 16.00 -11.40
N ALA A 146 4.19 16.92 -10.65
CA ALA A 146 5.01 17.99 -11.24
C ALA A 146 6.21 17.40 -12.00
N VAL A 147 6.88 16.40 -11.44
CA VAL A 147 8.00 15.70 -12.10
C VAL A 147 7.52 14.95 -13.36
N ILE A 148 6.38 14.25 -13.28
CA ILE A 148 5.76 13.57 -14.43
C ILE A 148 5.48 14.57 -15.56
N VAL A 149 4.88 15.72 -15.22
CA VAL A 149 4.59 16.76 -16.22
C VAL A 149 5.87 17.28 -16.86
N VAL A 150 6.88 17.62 -16.07
CA VAL A 150 8.16 18.11 -16.60
C VAL A 150 8.82 17.08 -17.49
N TYR A 151 8.92 15.83 -17.03
CA TYR A 151 9.61 14.78 -17.76
C TYR A 151 8.87 14.41 -19.06
N PHE A 152 7.60 14.02 -18.96
CA PHE A 152 6.87 13.50 -20.13
C PHE A 152 6.37 14.59 -21.09
N LEU A 153 6.11 15.80 -20.61
CA LEU A 153 5.66 16.89 -21.48
C LEU A 153 6.84 17.58 -22.21
N PHE A 154 7.93 17.86 -21.48
CA PHE A 154 9.04 18.66 -22.03
C PHE A 154 10.19 17.82 -22.59
N LEU A 155 10.53 16.67 -21.97
CA LEU A 155 11.63 15.82 -22.44
C LEU A 155 11.16 14.79 -23.46
N GLU A 156 10.05 14.07 -23.16
CA GLU A 156 9.53 12.99 -24.02
C GLU A 156 8.51 13.52 -25.06
N HIS A 157 8.08 14.77 -24.97
CA HIS A 157 7.13 15.40 -25.90
C HIS A 157 5.80 14.64 -26.09
N MET A 158 5.33 13.95 -25.05
CA MET A 158 4.15 13.07 -25.13
C MET A 158 2.81 13.81 -25.22
N GLY A 159 2.79 15.15 -25.08
CA GLY A 159 1.58 15.94 -25.22
C GLY A 159 0.45 15.55 -24.27
N ALA A 160 -0.76 15.33 -24.81
CA ALA A 160 -1.95 14.99 -24.02
C ALA A 160 -1.85 13.65 -23.26
N LYS A 161 -0.95 12.74 -23.64
CA LYS A 161 -0.76 11.44 -22.96
C LYS A 161 -0.30 11.60 -21.50
N VAL A 162 0.32 12.73 -21.17
CA VAL A 162 0.73 13.07 -19.79
C VAL A 162 -0.47 13.08 -18.85
N LEU A 163 -1.63 13.54 -19.29
CA LEU A 163 -2.85 13.56 -18.47
C LEU A 163 -3.30 12.12 -18.14
N ILE A 164 -3.12 11.19 -19.08
CA ILE A 164 -3.44 9.78 -18.88
C ILE A 164 -2.49 9.16 -17.86
N ILE A 165 -1.19 9.46 -17.94
CA ILE A 165 -0.20 9.01 -16.94
C ILE A 165 -0.59 9.50 -15.55
N LEU A 166 -0.97 10.78 -15.40
CA LEU A 166 -1.41 11.34 -14.13
C LEU A 166 -2.69 10.68 -13.62
N LEU A 167 -3.67 10.43 -14.49
CA LEU A 167 -4.91 9.76 -14.11
C LEU A 167 -4.64 8.33 -13.61
N PHE A 168 -3.85 7.56 -14.35
CA PHE A 168 -3.54 6.19 -13.96
C PHE A 168 -2.62 6.11 -12.74
N SER A 169 -1.79 7.13 -12.47
CA SER A 169 -1.05 7.20 -11.21
C SER A 169 -1.97 7.38 -9.99
N LEU A 170 -3.07 8.12 -10.15
CA LEU A 170 -4.10 8.18 -9.10
C LEU A 170 -4.84 6.84 -8.94
N VAL A 171 -5.11 6.14 -10.05
CA VAL A 171 -5.77 4.82 -10.00
C VAL A 171 -4.89 3.79 -9.28
N GLY A 172 -3.59 3.70 -9.61
CA GLY A 172 -2.64 2.81 -8.93
C GLY A 172 -2.52 3.11 -7.44
N MET A 173 -2.37 4.39 -7.09
CA MET A 173 -2.33 4.83 -5.70
C MET A 173 -3.62 4.50 -4.94
N ALA A 174 -4.78 4.68 -5.58
CA ALA A 174 -6.07 4.35 -4.98
C ALA A 174 -6.25 2.83 -4.80
N GLY A 175 -5.70 2.01 -5.70
CA GLY A 175 -5.65 0.56 -5.59
C GLY A 175 -4.89 0.11 -4.35
N SER A 176 -3.63 0.53 -4.21
CA SER A 176 -2.81 0.26 -3.03
C SER A 176 -3.51 0.68 -1.73
N PHE A 177 -4.03 1.89 -1.69
CA PHE A 177 -4.70 2.44 -0.52
C PHE A 177 -6.01 1.70 -0.19
N GLY A 178 -6.78 1.33 -1.20
CA GLY A 178 -8.04 0.58 -1.05
C GLY A 178 -7.83 -0.81 -0.48
N VAL A 179 -6.84 -1.54 -0.99
CA VAL A 179 -6.47 -2.87 -0.50
C VAL A 179 -5.95 -2.80 0.95
N ALA A 180 -5.12 -1.81 1.26
CA ALA A 180 -4.64 -1.57 2.61
C ALA A 180 -5.79 -1.26 3.59
N TRP A 181 -6.75 -0.44 3.19
CA TRP A 181 -7.94 -0.17 3.99
C TRP A 181 -8.77 -1.42 4.24
N TYR A 182 -8.99 -2.24 3.20
CA TYR A 182 -9.68 -3.52 3.33
C TYR A 182 -8.95 -4.45 4.30
N GLY A 183 -7.61 -4.56 4.19
CA GLY A 183 -6.77 -5.36 5.07
C GLY A 183 -6.94 -4.98 6.54
N ILE A 184 -6.84 -3.69 6.87
CA ILE A 184 -7.06 -3.20 8.24
C ILE A 184 -8.45 -3.60 8.76
N ARG A 185 -9.49 -3.43 7.94
CA ARG A 185 -10.85 -3.76 8.39
C ARG A 185 -11.03 -5.24 8.65
N VAL A 186 -10.49 -6.10 7.80
CA VAL A 186 -10.52 -7.56 8.00
C VAL A 186 -9.75 -7.96 9.26
N ASN A 187 -8.56 -7.39 9.46
CA ASN A 187 -7.72 -7.70 10.61
C ASN A 187 -8.36 -7.31 11.93
N THR A 188 -8.91 -6.11 12.03
CA THR A 188 -9.58 -5.66 13.27
C THR A 188 -10.77 -6.56 13.64
N PHE A 189 -11.48 -7.12 12.67
CA PHE A 189 -12.48 -8.15 12.94
C PHE A 189 -11.85 -9.46 13.40
N ALA A 190 -10.84 -9.94 12.67
CA ALA A 190 -10.21 -11.22 12.94
C ALA A 190 -9.59 -11.25 14.33
N ASN A 191 -8.89 -10.19 14.74
CA ASN A 191 -8.22 -10.10 16.04
C ASN A 191 -9.20 -10.37 17.20
N SER A 192 -10.33 -9.66 17.25
CA SER A 192 -11.31 -9.84 18.33
C SER A 192 -11.98 -11.21 18.33
N ARG A 193 -12.19 -11.80 17.16
CA ARG A 193 -12.81 -13.11 17.02
C ARG A 193 -11.85 -14.25 17.33
N THR A 194 -10.59 -14.10 16.94
CA THR A 194 -9.50 -15.02 17.32
C THR A 194 -9.31 -15.04 18.84
N ALA A 195 -9.26 -13.87 19.47
CA ALA A 195 -9.20 -13.75 20.92
C ALA A 195 -10.41 -14.42 21.61
N HIS A 196 -11.62 -14.22 21.07
CA HIS A 196 -12.81 -14.88 21.60
C HIS A 196 -12.80 -16.41 21.39
N ALA A 197 -12.31 -16.89 20.25
CA ALA A 197 -12.17 -18.32 19.97
C ALA A 197 -11.18 -18.99 20.91
N SER A 198 -10.07 -18.31 21.24
CA SER A 198 -9.06 -18.85 22.17
C SER A 198 -9.62 -19.12 23.56
N LEU A 199 -10.61 -18.37 24.04
CA LEU A 199 -11.29 -18.62 25.32
C LEU A 199 -12.06 -19.94 25.36
N ARG A 200 -12.45 -20.47 24.18
CA ARG A 200 -13.15 -21.76 24.10
C ARG A 200 -12.21 -22.96 24.18
N GLY A 201 -10.90 -22.74 24.15
CA GLY A 201 -9.89 -23.79 24.19
C GLY A 201 -9.82 -24.67 22.95
N SER A 202 -10.42 -24.23 21.82
CA SER A 202 -10.33 -24.92 20.53
C SER A 202 -9.15 -24.38 19.71
N PRO A 203 -8.06 -25.16 19.55
CA PRO A 203 -6.90 -24.71 18.75
C PRO A 203 -7.26 -24.46 17.29
N TRP A 204 -8.19 -25.23 16.73
CA TRP A 204 -8.58 -25.10 15.32
C TRP A 204 -9.25 -23.77 15.01
N GLU A 205 -10.22 -23.33 15.79
CA GLU A 205 -10.90 -22.04 15.55
C GLU A 205 -9.92 -20.89 15.66
N THR A 206 -9.00 -20.94 16.62
CA THR A 206 -7.96 -19.92 16.83
C THR A 206 -6.99 -19.82 15.64
N PHE A 207 -6.73 -20.93 14.96
CA PHE A 207 -5.87 -20.98 13.77
C PHE A 207 -6.65 -20.61 12.48
N ASP A 208 -7.88 -21.12 12.33
CA ASP A 208 -8.68 -20.98 11.11
C ASP A 208 -9.08 -19.50 10.81
N ILE A 209 -9.38 -18.73 11.86
CA ILE A 209 -9.81 -17.32 11.70
C ILE A 209 -8.72 -16.46 11.09
N PRO A 210 -7.48 -16.38 11.62
CA PRO A 210 -6.39 -15.62 11.01
C PRO A 210 -6.06 -16.09 9.60
N MET A 211 -6.05 -17.41 9.36
CA MET A 211 -5.74 -17.99 8.06
C MET A 211 -6.75 -17.53 7.00
N ARG A 212 -8.06 -17.65 7.27
CA ARG A 212 -9.11 -17.17 6.34
C ARG A 212 -9.07 -15.68 6.15
N SER A 213 -8.71 -14.93 7.18
CA SER A 213 -8.52 -13.49 7.10
C SER A 213 -7.42 -13.12 6.11
N GLY A 214 -6.22 -13.71 6.27
CA GLY A 214 -5.10 -13.52 5.36
C GLY A 214 -5.42 -13.95 3.93
N MET A 215 -6.05 -15.13 3.74
CA MET A 215 -6.50 -15.57 2.41
C MET A 215 -7.49 -14.60 1.77
N SER A 216 -8.42 -14.04 2.54
CA SER A 216 -9.37 -13.04 2.04
C SER A 216 -8.67 -11.79 1.53
N ILE A 217 -7.69 -11.27 2.29
CA ILE A 217 -6.92 -10.09 1.93
C ILE A 217 -6.08 -10.36 0.67
N GLY A 218 -5.36 -11.49 0.64
CA GLY A 218 -4.55 -11.88 -0.50
C GLY A 218 -5.36 -12.05 -1.79
N MET A 219 -6.52 -12.71 -1.72
CA MET A 219 -7.40 -12.89 -2.87
C MET A 219 -7.96 -11.55 -3.39
N VAL A 220 -8.36 -10.65 -2.50
CA VAL A 220 -8.82 -9.31 -2.90
C VAL A 220 -7.69 -8.53 -3.53
N LEU A 221 -6.49 -8.55 -2.94
CA LEU A 221 -5.30 -7.87 -3.46
C LEU A 221 -5.01 -8.29 -4.90
N ILE A 222 -4.80 -9.59 -5.13
CA ILE A 222 -4.47 -10.14 -6.45
C ILE A 222 -5.59 -9.86 -7.45
N SER A 223 -6.84 -10.03 -7.04
CA SER A 223 -7.99 -9.83 -7.91
C SER A 223 -8.17 -8.36 -8.33
N VAL A 224 -7.95 -7.40 -7.42
CA VAL A 224 -8.01 -5.97 -7.75
C VAL A 224 -6.90 -5.61 -8.71
N GLU A 225 -5.68 -6.05 -8.43
CA GLU A 225 -4.50 -5.77 -9.25
C GLU A 225 -4.66 -6.31 -10.67
N LEU A 226 -4.94 -7.60 -10.81
CA LEU A 226 -5.17 -8.22 -12.11
C LEU A 226 -6.36 -7.61 -12.86
N THR A 227 -7.43 -7.23 -12.15
CA THR A 227 -8.57 -6.56 -12.78
C THR A 227 -8.16 -5.23 -13.39
N LEU A 228 -7.35 -4.42 -12.70
CA LEU A 228 -6.87 -3.13 -13.21
C LEU A 228 -5.92 -3.31 -14.41
N MET A 229 -4.99 -4.25 -14.33
CA MET A 229 -4.08 -4.55 -15.44
C MET A 229 -4.81 -5.10 -16.67
N LEU A 230 -5.73 -6.05 -16.47
CA LEU A 230 -6.56 -6.61 -17.56
C LEU A 230 -7.47 -5.53 -18.16
N PHE A 231 -8.00 -4.62 -17.35
CA PHE A 231 -8.76 -3.47 -17.84
C PHE A 231 -7.93 -2.59 -18.78
N ILE A 232 -6.68 -2.28 -18.40
CA ILE A 232 -5.77 -1.51 -19.25
C ILE A 232 -5.55 -2.24 -20.58
N MET A 233 -5.28 -3.56 -20.53
CA MET A 233 -5.00 -4.35 -21.75
C MET A 233 -6.21 -4.51 -22.66
N LEU A 234 -7.40 -4.73 -22.11
CA LEU A 234 -8.59 -5.11 -22.89
C LEU A 234 -9.38 -3.90 -23.41
N VAL A 235 -9.42 -2.80 -22.63
CA VAL A 235 -10.33 -1.68 -22.89
C VAL A 235 -9.64 -0.51 -23.56
N LEU A 236 -8.34 -0.30 -23.26
CA LEU A 236 -7.62 0.86 -23.79
C LEU A 236 -6.98 0.57 -25.15
N PRO A 237 -6.91 1.59 -26.03
CA PRO A 237 -6.16 1.48 -27.29
C PRO A 237 -4.68 1.13 -27.02
N GLY A 238 -4.10 0.27 -27.84
CA GLY A 238 -2.74 -0.26 -27.65
C GLY A 238 -1.64 0.80 -27.61
N ASP A 239 -1.86 1.97 -28.20
CA ASP A 239 -0.93 3.12 -28.16
C ASP A 239 -1.01 3.94 -26.86
N LEU A 240 -2.05 3.74 -26.06
CA LEU A 240 -2.24 4.35 -24.74
C LEU A 240 -1.85 3.42 -23.58
N ALA A 241 -1.72 2.14 -23.84
CA ALA A 241 -1.46 1.14 -22.82
C ALA A 241 -0.12 1.40 -22.08
N GLY A 242 0.96 1.75 -22.81
CA GLY A 242 2.25 2.10 -22.21
C GLY A 242 2.15 3.25 -21.22
N PRO A 243 1.65 4.43 -21.62
CA PRO A 243 1.40 5.54 -20.69
C PRO A 243 0.53 5.15 -19.49
N CYS A 244 -0.50 4.33 -19.68
CA CYS A 244 -1.36 3.87 -18.59
C CYS A 244 -0.60 3.00 -17.59
N PHE A 245 0.18 2.02 -18.06
CA PHE A 245 0.98 1.15 -17.21
C PHE A 245 2.04 1.91 -16.42
N ILE A 246 2.73 2.89 -17.05
CA ILE A 246 3.69 3.73 -16.34
C ILE A 246 3.00 4.53 -15.25
N GLY A 247 1.91 5.21 -15.59
CA GLY A 247 1.15 5.98 -14.60
C GLY A 247 0.72 5.09 -13.43
N PHE A 248 0.15 3.94 -13.74
CA PHE A 248 -0.31 2.95 -12.77
C PHE A 248 0.84 2.50 -11.86
N ALA A 249 1.96 2.04 -12.42
CA ALA A 249 3.14 1.61 -11.65
C ALA A 249 3.72 2.71 -10.75
N ILE A 250 3.83 3.95 -11.24
CA ILE A 250 4.28 5.10 -10.41
C ILE A 250 3.34 5.32 -9.24
N GLY A 251 2.03 5.26 -9.49
CA GLY A 251 1.02 5.49 -8.47
C GLY A 251 1.01 4.44 -7.37
N GLU A 252 1.05 3.17 -7.73
CA GLU A 252 1.08 2.06 -6.77
C GLU A 252 2.37 2.03 -5.96
N SER A 253 3.54 2.27 -6.61
CA SER A 253 4.83 2.37 -5.91
C SER A 253 4.85 3.52 -4.90
N LEU A 254 4.30 4.69 -5.26
CA LEU A 254 4.18 5.80 -4.34
C LEU A 254 3.27 5.45 -3.15
N GLY A 255 2.12 4.83 -3.44
CA GLY A 255 1.16 4.38 -2.45
C GLY A 255 1.78 3.37 -1.47
N ALA A 256 2.38 2.33 -2.01
CA ALA A 256 3.00 1.26 -1.23
C ALA A 256 4.18 1.75 -0.38
N ALA A 257 5.12 2.50 -0.97
CA ALA A 257 6.26 3.03 -0.25
C ALA A 257 5.84 3.90 0.94
N CYS A 258 4.88 4.80 0.73
CA CYS A 258 4.38 5.69 1.77
C CYS A 258 3.66 4.92 2.88
N LEU A 259 2.76 4.00 2.53
CA LEU A 259 2.00 3.21 3.49
C LEU A 259 2.91 2.26 4.30
N ARG A 260 3.85 1.59 3.65
CA ARG A 260 4.78 0.64 4.27
C ARG A 260 5.72 1.34 5.25
N ILE A 261 6.38 2.41 4.83
CA ILE A 261 7.35 3.12 5.67
C ILE A 261 6.65 3.78 6.85
N ALA A 262 5.57 4.49 6.61
CA ALA A 262 4.86 5.20 7.66
C ALA A 262 4.20 4.21 8.65
N GLY A 263 3.63 3.10 8.19
CA GLY A 263 3.06 2.06 9.04
C GLY A 263 4.13 1.40 9.92
N GLY A 264 5.25 0.99 9.35
CA GLY A 264 6.35 0.36 10.09
C GLY A 264 6.99 1.28 11.12
N ILE A 265 7.19 2.56 10.80
CA ILE A 265 7.73 3.54 11.76
C ILE A 265 6.72 3.82 12.86
N PHE A 266 5.43 3.98 12.52
CA PHE A 266 4.38 4.22 13.51
C PHE A 266 4.29 3.08 14.54
N THR A 267 4.29 1.82 14.08
CA THR A 267 4.30 0.64 14.96
C THR A 267 5.48 0.69 15.93
N LYS A 268 6.69 0.93 15.45
CA LYS A 268 7.87 0.95 16.31
C LYS A 268 7.89 2.11 17.32
N ILE A 269 7.38 3.27 16.94
CA ILE A 269 7.27 4.40 17.88
C ILE A 269 6.22 4.11 18.95
N ALA A 270 5.10 3.49 18.60
CA ALA A 270 4.04 3.15 19.52
C ALA A 270 4.48 2.06 20.52
N ASP A 271 5.12 0.99 20.04
CA ASP A 271 5.70 -0.11 20.80
C ASP A 271 6.72 0.40 21.84
N VAL A 272 7.74 1.15 21.39
CA VAL A 272 8.73 1.76 22.27
C VAL A 272 8.09 2.74 23.27
N GLY A 273 7.06 3.47 22.87
CA GLY A 273 6.30 4.36 23.74
C GLY A 273 5.57 3.60 24.86
N ALA A 274 4.97 2.45 24.55
CA ALA A 274 4.33 1.58 25.52
C ALA A 274 5.35 0.96 26.50
N ASP A 275 6.51 0.54 26.00
CA ASP A 275 7.63 0.03 26.80
C ASP A 275 8.21 1.09 27.76
N LEU A 276 8.30 2.35 27.34
CA LEU A 276 8.75 3.42 28.23
C LEU A 276 7.84 3.61 29.44
N MET A 277 6.54 3.37 29.31
CA MET A 277 5.61 3.38 30.45
C MET A 277 5.93 2.26 31.45
N LYS A 278 6.32 1.08 30.97
CA LYS A 278 6.75 -0.06 31.78
C LYS A 278 8.04 0.27 32.55
N ILE A 279 9.01 0.89 31.89
CA ILE A 279 10.31 1.24 32.48
C ILE A 279 10.18 2.39 33.50
N ALA A 280 9.49 3.48 33.08
CA ALA A 280 9.43 4.71 33.89
C ALA A 280 8.45 4.64 35.08
N PHE A 281 7.32 3.94 34.89
CA PHE A 281 6.22 3.90 35.87
C PHE A 281 5.93 2.52 36.43
N HIS A 282 6.69 1.49 36.01
CA HIS A 282 6.50 0.09 36.42
C HIS A 282 5.07 -0.45 36.12
N ILE A 283 4.41 0.11 35.10
CA ILE A 283 3.12 -0.35 34.60
C ILE A 283 3.39 -1.43 33.56
N LYS A 284 2.69 -2.57 33.62
CA LYS A 284 2.82 -3.60 32.59
C LYS A 284 2.45 -3.06 31.21
N GLU A 285 3.11 -3.55 30.19
CA GLU A 285 2.89 -3.16 28.79
C GLU A 285 1.41 -3.26 28.40
N ASP A 286 0.77 -4.40 28.71
CA ASP A 286 -0.64 -4.68 28.41
C ASP A 286 -1.63 -4.14 29.47
N ASP A 287 -1.19 -3.29 30.41
CA ASP A 287 -2.06 -2.77 31.45
C ASP A 287 -3.01 -1.71 30.88
N ALA A 288 -4.31 -1.86 31.17
CA ALA A 288 -5.35 -0.91 30.72
C ALA A 288 -5.09 0.56 31.15
N ARG A 289 -4.21 0.79 32.12
CA ARG A 289 -3.77 2.13 32.54
C ARG A 289 -2.66 2.70 31.66
N ASN A 290 -2.05 1.90 30.81
CA ASN A 290 -1.06 2.35 29.85
C ASN A 290 -1.75 2.94 28.62
N PRO A 291 -1.70 4.26 28.39
CA PRO A 291 -2.32 4.88 27.22
C PRO A 291 -1.67 4.47 25.89
N GLY A 292 -0.47 3.88 25.96
CA GLY A 292 0.24 3.35 24.79
C GLY A 292 -0.39 2.12 24.20
N VAL A 293 -1.17 1.32 24.95
CA VAL A 293 -1.76 0.05 24.47
C VAL A 293 -2.60 0.21 23.20
N ILE A 294 -3.44 1.23 23.15
CA ILE A 294 -4.28 1.47 21.94
C ILE A 294 -3.42 1.96 20.77
N ALA A 295 -2.39 2.76 21.05
CA ALA A 295 -1.48 3.22 20.00
C ALA A 295 -0.66 2.05 19.45
N ASP A 296 -0.20 1.15 20.29
CA ASP A 296 0.54 -0.05 19.94
C ASP A 296 -0.32 -1.02 19.11
N CYS A 297 -1.49 -1.39 19.60
CA CYS A 297 -2.45 -2.18 18.84
C CYS A 297 -2.86 -1.54 17.50
N THR A 298 -2.91 -0.20 17.44
CA THR A 298 -3.17 0.54 16.19
C THR A 298 -1.97 0.45 15.27
N GLY A 299 -0.77 0.55 15.82
CA GLY A 299 0.49 0.41 15.11
C GLY A 299 0.64 -0.96 14.46
N ASP A 300 0.41 -2.02 15.20
CA ASP A 300 0.45 -3.40 14.70
C ASP A 300 -0.55 -3.61 13.55
N ASN A 301 -1.78 -3.16 13.72
CA ASN A 301 -2.75 -3.24 12.62
C ASN A 301 -2.37 -2.38 11.41
N ALA A 302 -1.77 -1.22 11.60
CA ALA A 302 -1.35 -0.34 10.52
C ALA A 302 -0.02 -0.78 9.88
N GLY A 303 0.94 -1.28 10.68
CA GLY A 303 2.24 -1.75 10.20
C GLY A 303 2.17 -3.12 9.54
N ASP A 304 1.70 -4.10 10.30
CA ASP A 304 1.78 -5.51 9.90
C ASP A 304 0.70 -5.91 8.88
N SER A 305 -0.42 -5.18 8.82
CA SER A 305 -1.46 -5.43 7.82
C SER A 305 -1.27 -4.62 6.55
N VAL A 306 -0.96 -3.33 6.69
CA VAL A 306 -0.86 -2.40 5.55
C VAL A 306 0.44 -2.63 4.79
N GLY A 307 1.56 -2.87 5.50
CA GLY A 307 2.85 -3.11 4.89
C GLY A 307 2.81 -4.23 3.85
N PRO A 308 2.50 -5.48 4.24
CA PRO A 308 2.45 -6.60 3.31
C PRO A 308 1.41 -6.46 2.20
N SER A 309 0.23 -5.88 2.49
CA SER A 309 -0.81 -5.72 1.47
C SER A 309 -0.46 -4.66 0.42
N ALA A 310 0.11 -3.53 0.84
CA ALA A 310 0.57 -2.50 -0.08
C ALA A 310 1.79 -2.97 -0.90
N ASP A 311 2.74 -3.66 -0.25
CA ASP A 311 3.93 -4.21 -0.88
C ASP A 311 3.60 -5.31 -1.90
N GLY A 312 2.67 -6.21 -1.53
CA GLY A 312 2.20 -7.25 -2.45
C GLY A 312 1.49 -6.68 -3.66
N PHE A 313 0.70 -5.63 -3.50
CA PHE A 313 0.04 -4.93 -4.59
C PHE A 313 1.07 -4.31 -5.55
N GLU A 314 2.00 -3.49 -5.04
CA GLU A 314 3.07 -2.90 -5.83
C GLU A 314 3.92 -3.95 -6.54
N THR A 315 4.37 -4.99 -5.82
CA THR A 315 5.26 -6.02 -6.38
C THR A 315 4.60 -6.73 -7.57
N TYR A 316 3.31 -7.00 -7.46
CA TYR A 316 2.58 -7.68 -8.54
C TYR A 316 2.42 -6.79 -9.76
N GLY A 317 2.01 -5.53 -9.60
CA GLY A 317 1.78 -4.59 -10.68
C GLY A 317 3.08 -4.17 -11.37
N VAL A 318 4.07 -3.72 -10.61
CA VAL A 318 5.37 -3.29 -11.19
C VAL A 318 6.08 -4.44 -11.90
N THR A 319 6.06 -5.65 -11.31
CA THR A 319 6.64 -6.83 -11.95
C THR A 319 5.88 -7.22 -13.22
N GLY A 320 4.54 -7.14 -13.18
CA GLY A 320 3.69 -7.38 -14.35
C GLY A 320 4.01 -6.43 -15.51
N VAL A 321 4.11 -5.13 -15.23
CA VAL A 321 4.49 -4.11 -16.22
C VAL A 321 5.90 -4.36 -16.76
N ALA A 322 6.85 -4.70 -15.91
CA ALA A 322 8.22 -5.03 -16.33
C ALA A 322 8.26 -6.27 -17.23
N LEU A 323 7.50 -7.32 -16.91
CA LEU A 323 7.40 -8.52 -17.74
C LEU A 323 6.75 -8.22 -19.11
N ILE A 324 5.67 -7.44 -19.14
CA ILE A 324 5.04 -6.98 -20.39
C ILE A 324 6.09 -6.26 -21.24
N THR A 325 6.81 -5.30 -20.65
CA THR A 325 7.82 -4.51 -21.35
C THR A 325 8.94 -5.40 -21.90
N PHE A 326 9.40 -6.37 -21.10
CA PHE A 326 10.44 -7.32 -21.51
C PHE A 326 9.96 -8.19 -22.69
N VAL A 327 8.76 -8.77 -22.61
CA VAL A 327 8.20 -9.61 -23.68
C VAL A 327 8.08 -8.82 -24.98
N LEU A 328 7.54 -7.61 -24.93
CA LEU A 328 7.36 -6.77 -26.12
C LEU A 328 8.69 -6.26 -26.70
N GLY A 329 9.73 -6.12 -25.89
CA GLY A 329 11.06 -5.72 -26.35
C GLY A 329 11.95 -6.86 -26.84
N ALA A 330 11.83 -8.04 -26.25
CA ALA A 330 12.72 -9.18 -26.51
C ALA A 330 12.20 -10.16 -27.57
N VAL A 331 10.88 -10.28 -27.72
CA VAL A 331 10.24 -11.24 -28.64
C VAL A 331 9.86 -10.52 -29.92
N PRO A 332 10.40 -10.89 -31.09
CA PRO A 332 10.11 -10.23 -32.37
C PRO A 332 8.78 -10.66 -32.98
N ASP A 333 8.30 -11.87 -32.68
CA ASP A 333 7.05 -12.41 -33.25
C ASP A 333 5.83 -12.00 -32.43
N GLN A 334 4.85 -11.38 -33.11
CA GLN A 334 3.63 -10.87 -32.42
C GLN A 334 2.78 -12.01 -31.85
N THR A 335 2.74 -13.18 -32.51
CA THR A 335 1.96 -14.31 -31.99
C THR A 335 2.56 -14.85 -30.70
N GLU A 336 3.88 -14.99 -30.63
CA GLU A 336 4.57 -15.35 -29.40
C GLU A 336 4.41 -14.29 -28.31
N GLN A 337 4.47 -12.99 -28.66
CA GLN A 337 4.20 -11.92 -27.71
C GLN A 337 2.83 -12.08 -27.06
N VAL A 338 1.79 -12.28 -27.84
CA VAL A 338 0.41 -12.45 -27.33
C VAL A 338 0.30 -13.72 -26.47
N GLN A 339 0.92 -14.82 -26.88
CA GLN A 339 0.95 -16.05 -26.08
C GLN A 339 1.59 -15.82 -24.70
N LEU A 340 2.75 -15.19 -24.66
CA LEU A 340 3.45 -14.91 -23.41
C LEU A 340 2.70 -13.90 -22.53
N LEU A 341 2.11 -12.86 -23.13
CA LEU A 341 1.27 -11.92 -22.39
C LEU A 341 0.06 -12.61 -21.75
N VAL A 342 -0.61 -13.50 -22.49
CA VAL A 342 -1.72 -14.28 -21.93
C VAL A 342 -1.23 -15.16 -20.76
N TRP A 343 -0.07 -15.81 -20.89
CA TRP A 343 0.49 -16.62 -19.82
C TRP A 343 0.86 -15.84 -18.55
N ILE A 344 1.16 -14.54 -18.65
CA ILE A 344 1.41 -13.68 -17.46
C ILE A 344 0.12 -13.46 -16.66
N PHE A 345 -1.05 -13.42 -17.32
CA PHE A 345 -2.32 -13.01 -16.73
C PHE A 345 -3.36 -14.13 -16.54
N VAL A 346 -3.11 -15.32 -16.99
CA VAL A 346 -3.99 -16.50 -16.87
C VAL A 346 -3.32 -17.62 -16.10
#